data_69d7f83ce36462f11e9e66e67a555891
#
_entry.id   69d7f83ce36462f11e9e66e67a555891
#
_cell.length_a   1.000
_cell.length_b   1.000
_cell.length_c   1.000
_cell.angle_alpha   90.00
_cell.angle_beta   90.00
_cell.angle_gamma   90.00
#
_symmetry.space_group_name_H-M   'P 1'
#
loop_
_entity.id
_entity.type
_entity.pdbx_description
1 polymer ?
#
loop_
_entity_poly.entity_id
_entity_poly.type
_entity_poly.pdbx_seq_one_letter_code
_entity_poly.pdbx_strand_id
1 'polypeptide(L)'
;SFGDNSPVQPGAQPAAYNYAAPGNYTITLTAESGGCQTTRSNSIAIYPGAALAAFDAPIEGCAPFEVQFQNQSVNGFRYLWDFGNGSHSTDENPVNLYSTGGTYVVRLETYNHQGQMWSAEKTITVWPKPNAYFRPLPDRVRIPGQKVTFANFSTNADNLQWDFGDGSTSPEYEPVHQYTQTGFYDIQLAIESANGCQDTMTLVKGVEAYSEGELNVPNAFMPDKSGPSGGIYVPGDPHNHIFYPTVAAGDLEIYELQIFNRWGNLLFESREPERGWDGYYNDKLCPQDVYVWRIKCRFVNGIEIVKTGDVTLLR
;
A
#
# COMPACT_ATOMS: atom_id res chain seq x y z
N SER A 1 -15.35 60.04 -41.17
CA SER A 1 -15.20 59.58 -39.79
C SER A 1 -14.52 58.18 -39.78
N PHE A 2 -13.60 57.92 -38.84
CA PHE A 2 -12.89 56.63 -38.67
C PHE A 2 -13.54 55.72 -37.63
N GLY A 3 -14.63 56.20 -37.02
CA GLY A 3 -15.43 55.40 -36.11
C GLY A 3 -14.85 55.19 -34.67
N ASP A 4 -13.82 55.97 -34.33
CA ASP A 4 -13.13 55.98 -33.03
C ASP A 4 -13.35 57.27 -32.24
N ASN A 5 -14.39 58.03 -32.60
CA ASN A 5 -14.74 59.35 -32.06
C ASN A 5 -13.69 60.47 -32.38
N SER A 6 -12.72 60.19 -33.26
CA SER A 6 -11.82 61.24 -33.76
C SER A 6 -12.54 62.26 -34.59
N PRO A 7 -12.03 63.52 -34.69
CA PRO A 7 -12.61 64.53 -35.57
C PRO A 7 -12.68 64.06 -37.02
N VAL A 8 -13.78 64.39 -37.70
CA VAL A 8 -13.94 64.08 -39.12
C VAL A 8 -12.86 64.82 -39.91
N GLN A 9 -12.10 64.10 -40.73
CA GLN A 9 -11.09 64.72 -41.62
C GLN A 9 -11.72 65.07 -42.95
N PRO A 10 -11.74 66.31 -43.33
CA PRO A 10 -12.20 66.75 -44.67
C PRO A 10 -11.08 66.54 -45.68
N GLY A 11 -11.42 66.06 -46.88
CA GLY A 11 -10.49 65.92 -47.98
C GLY A 11 -10.90 64.86 -49.00
N ALA A 12 -10.46 65.08 -50.28
CA ALA A 12 -10.79 64.14 -51.35
C ALA A 12 -9.91 62.87 -51.44
N GLN A 13 -8.85 62.82 -50.65
CA GLN A 13 -7.98 61.59 -50.54
C GLN A 13 -7.82 61.15 -49.12
N PRO A 14 -7.87 59.83 -48.87
CA PRO A 14 -7.69 59.28 -47.52
C PRO A 14 -6.24 59.45 -47.07
N ALA A 15 -6.02 60.21 -46.01
CA ALA A 15 -4.77 60.16 -45.27
C ALA A 15 -4.63 58.81 -44.61
N ALA A 16 -3.38 58.33 -44.43
CA ALA A 16 -3.14 57.19 -43.56
C ALA A 16 -3.63 57.56 -42.17
N TYR A 17 -4.45 56.65 -41.57
CA TYR A 17 -5.01 56.83 -40.24
C TYR A 17 -4.51 55.76 -39.31
N ASN A 18 -4.02 56.13 -38.10
CA ASN A 18 -3.55 55.20 -37.07
C ASN A 18 -4.58 55.12 -35.93
N TYR A 19 -5.13 53.94 -35.70
CA TYR A 19 -5.99 53.68 -34.55
C TYR A 19 -5.14 53.52 -33.29
N ALA A 20 -5.53 54.15 -32.21
CA ALA A 20 -4.81 54.13 -30.95
C ALA A 20 -5.04 52.84 -30.13
N ALA A 21 -6.12 52.13 -30.41
CA ALA A 21 -6.48 50.90 -29.69
C ALA A 21 -7.02 49.82 -30.67
N PRO A 22 -6.88 48.55 -30.31
CA PRO A 22 -7.57 47.47 -31.01
C PRO A 22 -9.09 47.62 -30.89
N GLY A 23 -9.81 47.19 -31.92
CA GLY A 23 -11.27 47.25 -31.94
C GLY A 23 -11.84 47.13 -33.38
N ASN A 24 -13.16 47.04 -33.47
CA ASN A 24 -13.88 47.09 -34.72
C ASN A 24 -14.36 48.52 -34.95
N TYR A 25 -13.92 49.12 -36.02
CA TYR A 25 -14.23 50.50 -36.36
C TYR A 25 -15.06 50.51 -37.62
N THR A 26 -16.10 51.38 -37.66
CA THR A 26 -16.89 51.65 -38.87
C THR A 26 -16.43 52.95 -39.50
N ILE A 27 -15.71 52.86 -40.62
CA ILE A 27 -15.28 53.99 -41.38
C ILE A 27 -16.47 54.49 -42.24
N THR A 28 -16.81 55.78 -42.13
CA THR A 28 -17.88 56.36 -42.89
C THR A 28 -17.32 57.50 -43.76
N LEU A 29 -17.46 57.35 -45.06
CA LEU A 29 -17.18 58.40 -46.03
C LEU A 29 -18.47 59.07 -46.39
N THR A 30 -18.49 60.40 -46.25
CA THR A 30 -19.59 61.26 -46.68
C THR A 30 -19.08 62.17 -47.82
N ALA A 31 -19.75 62.13 -48.93
CA ALA A 31 -19.48 63.08 -50.09
C ALA A 31 -20.67 63.98 -50.31
N GLU A 32 -20.38 65.26 -50.56
CA GLU A 32 -21.39 66.31 -50.83
C GLU A 32 -21.06 67.04 -52.10
N SER A 33 -22.07 67.21 -52.92
CA SER A 33 -22.00 68.05 -54.20
C SER A 33 -23.34 68.67 -54.49
N GLY A 34 -23.34 69.98 -54.65
CA GLY A 34 -24.53 70.72 -55.02
C GLY A 34 -25.69 70.60 -54.04
N GLY A 35 -25.44 70.46 -52.76
CA GLY A 35 -26.45 70.26 -51.70
C GLY A 35 -26.99 68.81 -51.55
N CYS A 36 -26.53 67.91 -52.38
CA CYS A 36 -26.84 66.46 -52.24
C CYS A 36 -25.70 65.74 -51.50
N GLN A 37 -26.06 64.99 -50.50
CA GLN A 37 -25.13 64.21 -49.68
C GLN A 37 -25.31 62.70 -49.90
N THR A 38 -24.21 61.96 -50.01
CA THR A 38 -24.19 60.47 -50.02
C THR A 38 -23.18 59.95 -49.04
N THR A 39 -23.48 58.82 -48.41
CA THR A 39 -22.61 58.14 -47.42
C THR A 39 -22.35 56.72 -47.83
N ARG A 40 -21.12 56.23 -47.57
CA ARG A 40 -20.73 54.84 -47.61
C ARG A 40 -19.97 54.48 -46.33
N SER A 41 -20.27 53.31 -45.76
CA SER A 41 -19.58 52.79 -44.58
C SER A 41 -18.94 51.44 -44.87
N ASN A 42 -17.77 51.20 -44.27
CA ASN A 42 -17.08 49.95 -44.29
C ASN A 42 -16.50 49.65 -42.86
N SER A 43 -16.42 48.42 -42.49
CA SER A 43 -15.84 48.03 -41.18
C SER A 43 -14.41 47.52 -41.33
N ILE A 44 -13.56 47.98 -40.42
CA ILE A 44 -12.17 47.48 -40.29
C ILE A 44 -11.94 46.93 -38.84
N ALA A 45 -11.28 45.82 -38.74
CA ALA A 45 -10.82 45.27 -37.45
C ALA A 45 -9.35 45.66 -37.25
N ILE A 46 -9.06 46.30 -36.15
CA ILE A 46 -7.70 46.57 -35.68
C ILE A 46 -7.41 45.57 -34.56
N TYR A 47 -6.42 44.74 -34.76
CA TYR A 47 -6.03 43.69 -33.79
C TYR A 47 -4.91 44.18 -32.88
N PRO A 48 -4.77 43.59 -31.65
CA PRO A 48 -3.60 43.84 -30.84
C PRO A 48 -2.32 43.54 -31.61
N GLY A 49 -1.21 44.22 -31.22
CA GLY A 49 0.09 44.04 -31.86
C GLY A 49 0.73 42.67 -31.57
N ALA A 50 2.02 42.68 -31.27
CA ALA A 50 2.78 41.49 -31.01
C ALA A 50 2.17 40.66 -29.84
N ALA A 51 2.09 39.37 -30.00
CA ALA A 51 1.78 38.46 -28.91
C ALA A 51 3.03 38.23 -28.04
N LEU A 52 2.84 37.79 -26.81
CA LEU A 52 3.89 37.33 -25.91
C LEU A 52 3.47 35.97 -25.40
N ALA A 53 4.26 34.95 -25.71
CA ALA A 53 4.02 33.59 -25.16
C ALA A 53 4.54 33.51 -23.72
N ALA A 54 3.69 33.06 -22.80
CA ALA A 54 4.05 32.78 -21.41
C ALA A 54 3.07 31.78 -20.82
N PHE A 55 3.55 30.95 -19.93
CA PHE A 55 2.70 30.02 -19.18
C PHE A 55 3.30 29.68 -17.83
N ASP A 56 2.47 29.17 -16.93
CA ASP A 56 2.89 28.62 -15.66
C ASP A 56 2.42 27.14 -15.50
N ALA A 57 3.24 26.35 -14.78
CA ALA A 57 2.97 24.96 -14.47
C ALA A 57 3.92 24.48 -13.38
N PRO A 58 3.56 23.45 -12.59
CA PRO A 58 4.50 22.71 -11.75
C PRO A 58 5.65 22.15 -12.60
N ILE A 59 6.88 22.30 -12.10
CA ILE A 59 8.10 21.93 -12.86
C ILE A 59 8.66 20.56 -12.50
N GLU A 60 8.16 19.92 -11.43
CA GLU A 60 8.60 18.60 -11.00
C GLU A 60 7.47 17.85 -10.30
N GLY A 61 7.53 16.50 -10.34
CA GLY A 61 6.58 15.62 -9.67
C GLY A 61 6.91 14.14 -9.92
N CYS A 62 6.20 13.23 -9.22
CA CYS A 62 6.37 11.79 -9.35
C CYS A 62 5.44 11.20 -10.41
N ALA A 63 5.93 10.29 -11.24
CA ALA A 63 5.10 9.56 -12.19
C ALA A 63 4.08 8.64 -11.46
N PRO A 64 2.82 8.54 -11.96
CA PRO A 64 2.20 9.36 -13.00
C PRO A 64 1.95 10.79 -12.52
N PHE A 65 2.39 11.79 -13.28
CA PHE A 65 2.30 13.19 -12.90
C PHE A 65 1.33 13.94 -13.83
N GLU A 66 0.20 14.35 -13.28
CA GLU A 66 -0.79 15.18 -13.96
C GLU A 66 -0.46 16.65 -13.75
N VAL A 67 -0.29 17.40 -14.83
CA VAL A 67 0.09 18.80 -14.81
C VAL A 67 -0.99 19.65 -15.47
N GLN A 68 -1.53 20.60 -14.71
CA GLN A 68 -2.41 21.65 -15.21
C GLN A 68 -1.56 22.82 -15.67
N PHE A 69 -1.65 23.18 -16.95
CA PHE A 69 -0.98 24.35 -17.53
C PHE A 69 -1.86 25.58 -17.46
N GLN A 70 -1.28 26.71 -17.08
CA GLN A 70 -1.94 27.98 -17.04
C GLN A 70 -1.31 28.93 -18.07
N ASN A 71 -2.04 29.23 -19.11
CA ASN A 71 -1.61 30.16 -20.14
C ASN A 71 -1.61 31.59 -19.58
N GLN A 72 -0.47 32.26 -19.73
CA GLN A 72 -0.26 33.65 -19.33
C GLN A 72 0.11 34.53 -20.54
N SER A 73 -0.12 34.04 -21.75
CA SER A 73 0.20 34.76 -22.98
C SER A 73 -0.65 36.02 -23.11
N VAL A 74 -0.05 37.06 -23.69
CA VAL A 74 -0.71 38.33 -23.95
C VAL A 74 -0.92 38.48 -25.45
N ASN A 75 -2.09 39.00 -25.87
CA ASN A 75 -2.48 39.20 -27.27
C ASN A 75 -2.49 37.95 -28.15
N GLY A 76 -2.52 36.75 -27.50
CA GLY A 76 -2.68 35.46 -28.17
C GLY A 76 -4.12 35.23 -28.62
N PHE A 77 -4.30 34.70 -29.84
CA PHE A 77 -5.60 34.33 -30.41
C PHE A 77 -5.76 32.81 -30.58
N ARG A 78 -4.65 32.11 -30.82
CA ARG A 78 -4.59 30.65 -30.98
C ARG A 78 -3.37 30.14 -30.27
N TYR A 79 -3.50 28.95 -29.66
CA TYR A 79 -2.48 28.29 -28.89
C TYR A 79 -2.20 26.89 -29.46
N LEU A 80 -0.95 26.46 -29.39
CA LEU A 80 -0.52 25.13 -29.71
C LEU A 80 0.51 24.69 -28.65
N TRP A 81 0.18 23.65 -27.93
CA TRP A 81 1.02 23.05 -26.93
C TRP A 81 1.67 21.80 -27.46
N ASP A 82 2.97 21.66 -27.21
CA ASP A 82 3.73 20.41 -27.29
C ASP A 82 4.26 20.12 -25.90
N PHE A 83 3.85 18.97 -25.31
CA PHE A 83 4.22 18.63 -23.95
C PHE A 83 5.53 17.84 -23.86
N GLY A 84 6.22 17.59 -24.97
CA GLY A 84 7.49 16.87 -25.03
C GLY A 84 7.39 15.36 -24.80
N ASN A 85 6.20 14.81 -24.57
CA ASN A 85 5.92 13.38 -24.43
C ASN A 85 5.19 12.79 -25.66
N GLY A 86 5.08 13.57 -26.73
CA GLY A 86 4.36 13.21 -27.96
C GLY A 86 2.88 13.59 -27.96
N SER A 87 2.34 14.13 -26.87
CA SER A 87 0.99 14.68 -26.81
C SER A 87 0.98 16.18 -27.06
N HIS A 88 -0.14 16.69 -27.58
CA HIS A 88 -0.35 18.07 -27.98
C HIS A 88 -1.74 18.54 -27.55
N SER A 89 -1.95 19.86 -27.42
CA SER A 89 -3.27 20.46 -27.22
C SER A 89 -3.36 21.83 -27.92
N THR A 90 -4.60 22.22 -28.16
CA THR A 90 -4.95 23.59 -28.65
C THR A 90 -5.78 24.35 -27.63
N ASP A 91 -6.06 23.74 -26.47
CA ASP A 91 -6.82 24.39 -25.40
C ASP A 91 -6.03 25.56 -24.81
N GLU A 92 -6.72 26.52 -24.25
CA GLU A 92 -6.08 27.67 -23.62
C GLU A 92 -5.31 27.25 -22.35
N ASN A 93 -5.90 26.38 -21.50
CA ASN A 93 -5.33 25.90 -20.24
C ASN A 93 -5.45 24.40 -20.19
N PRO A 94 -4.59 23.64 -20.87
CA PRO A 94 -4.69 22.19 -20.97
C PRO A 94 -4.19 21.47 -19.71
N VAL A 95 -4.55 20.18 -19.62
CA VAL A 95 -3.98 19.22 -18.69
C VAL A 95 -3.20 18.18 -19.47
N ASN A 96 -2.04 17.77 -18.98
CA ASN A 96 -1.28 16.66 -19.55
C ASN A 96 -0.80 15.69 -18.46
N LEU A 97 -0.84 14.40 -18.79
CA LEU A 97 -0.38 13.32 -17.92
C LEU A 97 0.98 12.78 -18.40
N TYR A 98 1.97 12.81 -17.52
CA TYR A 98 3.27 12.16 -17.73
C TYR A 98 3.28 10.83 -16.99
N SER A 99 3.15 9.74 -17.73
CA SER A 99 3.04 8.38 -17.15
C SER A 99 4.38 7.77 -16.72
N THR A 100 5.49 8.27 -17.27
CA THR A 100 6.85 7.76 -17.01
C THR A 100 7.78 8.85 -16.52
N GLY A 101 8.78 8.44 -15.74
CA GLY A 101 9.86 9.34 -15.33
C GLY A 101 10.68 9.82 -16.53
N GLY A 102 11.09 11.08 -16.51
CA GLY A 102 11.88 11.71 -17.56
C GLY A 102 11.92 13.23 -17.44
N THR A 103 12.65 13.84 -18.36
CA THR A 103 12.70 15.31 -18.48
C THR A 103 12.02 15.69 -19.79
N TYR A 104 10.99 16.52 -19.68
CA TYR A 104 10.13 16.92 -20.78
C TYR A 104 10.26 18.43 -21.02
N VAL A 105 10.53 18.81 -22.26
CA VAL A 105 10.52 20.22 -22.68
C VAL A 105 9.13 20.55 -23.20
N VAL A 106 8.40 21.36 -22.46
CA VAL A 106 7.07 21.85 -22.85
C VAL A 106 7.22 23.12 -23.62
N ARG A 107 6.58 23.18 -24.78
CA ARG A 107 6.56 24.35 -25.63
C ARG A 107 5.13 24.83 -25.86
N LEU A 108 4.89 26.12 -25.61
CA LEU A 108 3.69 26.84 -26.00
C LEU A 108 4.00 27.72 -27.19
N GLU A 109 3.28 27.54 -28.28
CA GLU A 109 3.22 28.49 -29.38
C GLU A 109 1.91 29.27 -29.30
N THR A 110 2.00 30.60 -29.38
CA THR A 110 0.84 31.48 -29.47
C THR A 110 0.89 32.27 -30.76
N TYR A 111 -0.27 32.48 -31.38
CA TYR A 111 -0.42 33.18 -32.61
C TYR A 111 -1.34 34.37 -32.42
N ASN A 112 -1.00 35.55 -33.03
CA ASN A 112 -1.90 36.66 -33.08
C ASN A 112 -2.88 36.52 -34.26
N HIS A 113 -3.79 37.51 -34.45
CA HIS A 113 -4.75 37.52 -35.56
C HIS A 113 -4.11 37.65 -36.95
N GLN A 114 -2.88 38.11 -37.04
CA GLN A 114 -2.12 38.20 -38.31
C GLN A 114 -1.34 36.88 -38.60
N GLY A 115 -1.43 35.85 -37.73
CA GLY A 115 -0.73 34.61 -37.91
C GLY A 115 0.75 34.65 -37.54
N GLN A 116 1.22 35.73 -36.91
CA GLN A 116 2.57 35.79 -36.37
C GLN A 116 2.66 34.92 -35.10
N MET A 117 3.78 34.21 -34.92
CA MET A 117 4.00 33.20 -33.90
C MET A 117 5.07 33.64 -32.88
N TRP A 118 4.81 33.39 -31.60
CA TRP A 118 5.76 33.47 -30.49
C TRP A 118 5.73 32.18 -29.71
N SER A 119 6.84 31.83 -29.06
CA SER A 119 6.90 30.62 -28.27
C SER A 119 7.56 30.85 -26.91
N ALA A 120 7.16 30.03 -25.94
CA ALA A 120 7.78 29.90 -24.62
C ALA A 120 8.02 28.44 -24.33
N GLU A 121 9.10 28.14 -23.60
CA GLU A 121 9.47 26.80 -23.22
C GLU A 121 9.73 26.73 -21.71
N LYS A 122 9.33 25.59 -21.09
CA LYS A 122 9.71 25.22 -19.74
C LYS A 122 10.04 23.73 -19.70
N THR A 123 10.96 23.37 -18.82
CA THR A 123 11.32 21.98 -18.57
C THR A 123 10.58 21.45 -17.36
N ILE A 124 9.96 20.28 -17.50
CA ILE A 124 9.30 19.52 -16.41
C ILE A 124 10.11 18.27 -16.14
N THR A 125 10.49 18.07 -14.89
CA THR A 125 11.16 16.85 -14.41
C THR A 125 10.16 15.94 -13.75
N VAL A 126 9.97 14.74 -14.29
CA VAL A 126 9.10 13.71 -13.71
C VAL A 126 9.98 12.61 -13.15
N TRP A 127 9.89 12.42 -11.83
CA TRP A 127 10.65 11.39 -11.14
C TRP A 127 9.99 10.03 -11.32
N PRO A 128 10.77 8.95 -11.58
CA PRO A 128 10.20 7.62 -11.69
C PRO A 128 9.63 7.19 -10.34
N LYS A 129 8.43 6.60 -10.37
CA LYS A 129 7.84 5.97 -9.18
C LYS A 129 8.70 4.80 -8.75
N PRO A 130 9.04 4.65 -7.44
CA PRO A 130 9.64 3.44 -6.93
C PRO A 130 8.64 2.27 -7.03
N ASN A 131 9.14 1.04 -6.96
CA ASN A 131 8.30 -0.16 -6.96
C ASN A 131 8.61 -1.00 -5.71
N ALA A 132 7.63 -1.10 -4.80
CA ALA A 132 7.72 -1.92 -3.60
C ALA A 132 7.47 -3.38 -3.96
N TYR A 133 8.43 -4.27 -3.67
CA TYR A 133 8.26 -5.71 -3.86
C TYR A 133 9.14 -6.50 -2.88
N PHE A 134 8.53 -7.48 -2.19
CA PHE A 134 9.24 -8.33 -1.24
C PHE A 134 8.64 -9.73 -1.15
N ARG A 135 9.36 -10.63 -0.47
CA ARG A 135 8.88 -11.98 -0.10
C ARG A 135 9.33 -12.35 1.31
N PRO A 136 8.44 -12.88 2.17
CA PRO A 136 8.83 -13.52 3.42
C PRO A 136 9.43 -14.90 3.14
N LEU A 137 10.49 -15.26 3.87
CA LEU A 137 11.20 -16.54 3.74
C LEU A 137 11.57 -17.08 5.13
N PRO A 138 10.92 -18.14 5.59
CA PRO A 138 9.72 -18.77 5.03
C PRO A 138 8.46 -17.94 5.31
N ASP A 139 7.36 -18.21 4.60
CA ASP A 139 6.04 -17.60 4.79
C ASP A 139 5.22 -18.27 5.90
N ARG A 140 5.69 -19.42 6.40
CA ARG A 140 5.11 -20.18 7.50
C ARG A 140 6.17 -20.53 8.53
N VAL A 141 5.98 -20.09 9.78
CA VAL A 141 6.98 -20.23 10.85
C VAL A 141 6.40 -20.84 12.10
N ARG A 142 7.20 -21.74 12.71
CA ARG A 142 6.89 -22.32 14.00
C ARG A 142 7.34 -21.40 15.13
N ILE A 143 6.45 -21.14 16.07
CA ILE A 143 6.76 -20.39 17.29
C ILE A 143 6.69 -21.33 18.52
N PRO A 144 7.51 -21.09 19.56
CA PRO A 144 8.61 -20.13 19.55
C PRO A 144 9.82 -20.65 18.74
N GLY A 145 10.65 -19.74 18.26
CA GLY A 145 12.02 -20.04 17.83
C GLY A 145 12.34 -19.79 16.36
N GLN A 146 11.43 -20.04 15.41
CA GLN A 146 11.71 -19.72 14.01
C GLN A 146 11.56 -18.24 13.71
N LYS A 147 12.38 -17.77 12.76
CA LYS A 147 12.39 -16.38 12.28
C LYS A 147 12.02 -16.33 10.80
N VAL A 148 11.46 -15.21 10.39
CA VAL A 148 11.19 -14.87 9.00
C VAL A 148 12.23 -13.85 8.54
N THR A 149 12.86 -14.09 7.39
CA THR A 149 13.64 -13.09 6.68
C THR A 149 12.79 -12.50 5.57
N PHE A 150 12.73 -11.18 5.48
CA PHE A 150 11.99 -10.49 4.43
C PHE A 150 12.96 -10.07 3.34
N ALA A 151 13.00 -10.85 2.24
CA ALA A 151 13.83 -10.54 1.09
C ALA A 151 13.22 -9.38 0.29
N ASN A 152 13.99 -8.32 0.11
CA ASN A 152 13.57 -7.09 -0.55
C ASN A 152 14.00 -7.09 -2.01
N PHE A 153 13.05 -6.87 -2.92
CA PHE A 153 13.26 -6.74 -4.37
C PHE A 153 12.78 -5.41 -4.90
N SER A 154 12.57 -4.44 -4.02
CA SER A 154 12.14 -3.10 -4.40
C SER A 154 13.18 -2.39 -5.27
N THR A 155 12.71 -1.50 -6.14
CA THR A 155 13.56 -0.69 -7.02
C THR A 155 13.33 0.79 -6.78
N ASN A 156 14.39 1.61 -6.94
CA ASN A 156 14.37 3.06 -6.72
C ASN A 156 13.96 3.45 -5.29
N ALA A 157 14.32 2.65 -4.29
CA ALA A 157 14.01 2.88 -2.88
C ALA A 157 15.28 3.34 -2.15
N ASP A 158 15.23 4.52 -1.55
CA ASP A 158 16.31 5.07 -0.71
C ASP A 158 15.97 4.93 0.77
N ASN A 159 14.69 5.11 1.12
CA ASN A 159 14.15 4.88 2.45
C ASN A 159 13.11 3.78 2.41
N LEU A 160 13.04 2.99 3.48
CA LEU A 160 12.04 1.94 3.63
C LEU A 160 11.59 1.80 5.08
N GLN A 161 10.34 1.36 5.21
CA GLN A 161 9.72 1.09 6.49
C GLN A 161 8.87 -0.16 6.38
N TRP A 162 9.19 -1.14 7.22
CA TRP A 162 8.42 -2.38 7.36
C TRP A 162 7.42 -2.27 8.49
N ASP A 163 6.26 -2.90 8.30
CA ASP A 163 5.30 -3.24 9.33
C ASP A 163 5.03 -4.75 9.22
N PHE A 164 5.25 -5.49 10.33
CA PHE A 164 5.13 -6.94 10.35
C PHE A 164 3.72 -7.43 10.77
N GLY A 165 2.79 -6.51 11.00
CA GLY A 165 1.39 -6.81 11.33
C GLY A 165 1.16 -7.23 12.78
N ASP A 166 2.19 -7.24 13.62
CA ASP A 166 2.13 -7.53 15.05
C ASP A 166 2.40 -6.29 15.93
N GLY A 167 2.46 -5.11 15.28
CA GLY A 167 2.77 -3.82 15.89
C GLY A 167 4.25 -3.48 15.92
N SER A 168 5.12 -4.38 15.44
CA SER A 168 6.55 -4.09 15.30
C SER A 168 6.89 -3.62 13.88
N THR A 169 7.95 -2.83 13.76
CA THR A 169 8.39 -2.21 12.51
C THR A 169 9.92 -2.27 12.38
N SER A 170 10.45 -2.11 11.15
CA SER A 170 11.89 -2.04 10.89
C SER A 170 12.21 -1.13 9.71
N PRO A 171 13.32 -0.35 9.76
CA PRO A 171 13.87 0.38 8.62
C PRO A 171 14.97 -0.38 7.88
N GLU A 172 15.27 -1.63 8.23
CA GLU A 172 16.34 -2.41 7.62
C GLU A 172 15.99 -2.84 6.20
N TYR A 173 16.99 -2.98 5.34
CA TYR A 173 16.77 -3.36 3.94
C TYR A 173 16.17 -4.76 3.79
N GLU A 174 16.70 -5.73 4.52
CA GLU A 174 16.22 -7.12 4.59
C GLU A 174 16.11 -7.56 6.05
N PRO A 175 15.02 -7.18 6.75
CA PRO A 175 14.89 -7.46 8.17
C PRO A 175 14.64 -8.94 8.45
N VAL A 176 15.02 -9.35 9.66
CA VAL A 176 14.69 -10.64 10.24
C VAL A 176 13.76 -10.43 11.42
N HIS A 177 12.57 -11.01 11.37
CA HIS A 177 11.56 -10.85 12.41
C HIS A 177 11.16 -12.18 13.05
N GLN A 178 10.72 -12.15 14.31
CA GLN A 178 10.26 -13.31 15.07
C GLN A 178 8.90 -13.02 15.70
N TYR A 179 7.89 -13.78 15.31
CA TYR A 179 6.55 -13.71 15.89
C TYR A 179 6.49 -14.43 17.22
N THR A 180 5.70 -13.91 18.15
CA THR A 180 5.52 -14.47 19.51
C THR A 180 4.13 -15.05 19.73
N GLN A 181 3.16 -14.72 18.87
CA GLN A 181 1.79 -15.24 18.94
C GLN A 181 1.44 -15.98 17.65
N THR A 182 0.54 -16.96 17.75
CA THR A 182 0.01 -17.66 16.57
C THR A 182 -0.96 -16.77 15.81
N GLY A 183 -0.95 -16.84 14.50
CA GLY A 183 -1.85 -16.07 13.66
C GLY A 183 -1.36 -15.89 12.24
N PHE A 184 -2.18 -15.18 11.46
CA PHE A 184 -1.83 -14.68 10.14
C PHE A 184 -1.52 -13.20 10.23
N TYR A 185 -0.42 -12.79 9.65
CA TYR A 185 0.07 -11.43 9.69
C TYR A 185 0.09 -10.81 8.30
N ASP A 186 -0.48 -9.63 8.20
CA ASP A 186 -0.39 -8.80 7.01
C ASP A 186 0.92 -8.02 7.06
N ILE A 187 1.72 -8.15 6.03
CA ILE A 187 3.04 -7.51 5.98
C ILE A 187 2.99 -6.32 5.04
N GLN A 188 3.47 -5.19 5.50
CA GLN A 188 3.54 -3.98 4.67
C GLN A 188 4.99 -3.50 4.53
N LEU A 189 5.35 -3.13 3.32
CA LEU A 189 6.57 -2.41 3.01
C LEU A 189 6.22 -1.09 2.34
N ALA A 190 6.53 0.02 3.00
CA ALA A 190 6.49 1.35 2.43
C ALA A 190 7.90 1.76 2.02
N ILE A 191 8.06 2.32 0.84
CA ILE A 191 9.33 2.79 0.30
C ILE A 191 9.22 4.21 -0.22
N GLU A 192 10.34 4.93 -0.17
CA GLU A 192 10.46 6.29 -0.69
C GLU A 192 11.78 6.44 -1.45
N SER A 193 11.73 7.08 -2.62
CA SER A 193 12.94 7.43 -3.40
C SER A 193 13.59 8.71 -2.86
N ALA A 194 14.83 9.00 -3.29
CA ALA A 194 15.56 10.23 -2.96
C ALA A 194 14.81 11.52 -3.31
N ASN A 195 13.90 11.45 -4.27
CA ASN A 195 13.07 12.58 -4.73
C ASN A 195 11.70 12.63 -4.06
N GLY A 196 11.46 11.84 -3.00
CA GLY A 196 10.20 11.83 -2.25
C GLY A 196 9.05 11.07 -2.91
N CYS A 197 9.29 10.31 -3.98
CA CYS A 197 8.26 9.47 -4.57
C CYS A 197 8.08 8.20 -3.75
N GLN A 198 6.82 7.82 -3.50
CA GLN A 198 6.49 6.73 -2.60
C GLN A 198 5.76 5.59 -3.31
N ASP A 199 5.94 4.38 -2.78
CA ASP A 199 5.16 3.21 -3.10
C ASP A 199 5.00 2.32 -1.88
N THR A 200 3.96 1.48 -1.88
CA THR A 200 3.67 0.60 -0.75
C THR A 200 3.14 -0.73 -1.28
N MET A 201 3.67 -1.83 -0.74
CA MET A 201 3.16 -3.18 -0.98
C MET A 201 2.63 -3.75 0.33
N THR A 202 1.41 -4.30 0.30
CA THR A 202 0.83 -5.06 1.41
C THR A 202 0.58 -6.49 0.96
N LEU A 203 1.15 -7.45 1.68
CA LEU A 203 0.92 -8.88 1.50
C LEU A 203 -0.03 -9.38 2.58
N VAL A 204 -1.31 -9.50 2.24
CA VAL A 204 -2.35 -9.97 3.16
C VAL A 204 -2.11 -11.43 3.53
N LYS A 205 -2.12 -11.74 4.84
CA LYS A 205 -1.77 -13.06 5.38
C LYS A 205 -0.42 -13.56 4.89
N GLY A 206 0.54 -12.64 4.77
CA GLY A 206 1.84 -12.90 4.21
C GLY A 206 2.71 -13.85 5.02
N VAL A 207 2.45 -13.95 6.33
CA VAL A 207 3.11 -14.89 7.23
C VAL A 207 2.08 -15.60 8.11
N GLU A 208 2.19 -16.94 8.20
CA GLU A 208 1.49 -17.76 9.17
C GLU A 208 2.45 -18.15 10.31
N ALA A 209 2.22 -17.65 11.52
CA ALA A 209 2.90 -18.13 12.72
C ALA A 209 2.03 -19.17 13.40
N TYR A 210 2.57 -20.39 13.55
CA TYR A 210 1.87 -21.50 14.17
C TYR A 210 2.69 -22.10 15.32
N SER A 211 2.00 -22.68 16.28
CA SER A 211 2.61 -23.47 17.35
C SER A 211 2.36 -24.96 17.07
N GLU A 212 3.41 -25.75 17.10
CA GLU A 212 3.23 -27.18 17.33
C GLU A 212 3.05 -27.32 18.85
N GLY A 213 1.88 -27.79 19.27
CA GLY A 213 1.64 -28.04 20.67
C GLY A 213 2.72 -28.96 21.22
N GLU A 214 3.53 -28.47 22.15
CA GLU A 214 4.46 -29.35 22.88
C GLU A 214 3.68 -30.18 23.90
N LEU A 215 3.77 -31.48 23.76
CA LEU A 215 3.26 -32.42 24.72
C LEU A 215 4.42 -32.86 25.63
N ASN A 216 4.37 -32.40 26.85
CA ASN A 216 5.32 -32.85 27.91
C ASN A 216 4.65 -33.91 28.76
N VAL A 217 5.24 -35.10 28.76
CA VAL A 217 4.70 -36.28 29.46
C VAL A 217 5.69 -36.72 30.53
N PRO A 218 5.26 -36.75 31.81
CA PRO A 218 6.10 -37.31 32.89
C PRO A 218 6.46 -38.76 32.62
N ASN A 219 7.66 -39.16 33.00
CA ASN A 219 8.11 -40.54 32.88
C ASN A 219 7.86 -41.40 34.17
N ALA A 220 7.49 -40.73 35.26
CA ALA A 220 7.14 -41.39 36.52
C ALA A 220 6.21 -40.51 37.35
N PHE A 221 5.43 -41.11 38.23
CA PHE A 221 4.64 -40.43 39.24
C PHE A 221 4.43 -41.29 40.45
N MET A 222 4.07 -40.68 41.58
CA MET A 222 3.77 -41.36 42.84
C MET A 222 2.32 -41.07 43.24
N PRO A 223 1.41 -42.04 43.17
CA PRO A 223 0.01 -41.85 43.56
C PRO A 223 -0.17 -41.60 45.06
N ASP A 224 -1.24 -40.92 45.41
CA ASP A 224 -1.67 -40.81 46.80
C ASP A 224 -2.17 -42.19 47.29
N LYS A 225 -1.69 -42.62 48.46
CA LYS A 225 -2.08 -43.90 49.06
C LYS A 225 -3.34 -43.82 49.95
N SER A 226 -3.86 -42.63 50.12
CA SER A 226 -5.08 -42.40 50.95
C SER A 226 -6.37 -42.79 50.23
N GLY A 227 -6.33 -42.98 48.90
CA GLY A 227 -7.47 -43.38 48.08
C GLY A 227 -7.46 -42.71 46.71
N PRO A 228 -8.40 -43.08 45.84
CA PRO A 228 -8.53 -42.46 44.54
C PRO A 228 -8.81 -40.95 44.65
N SER A 229 -8.03 -40.14 43.95
CA SER A 229 -8.20 -38.68 43.95
C SER A 229 -9.14 -38.18 42.84
N GLY A 230 -9.51 -39.07 41.90
CA GLY A 230 -10.27 -38.72 40.71
C GLY A 230 -9.43 -38.11 39.58
N GLY A 231 -8.13 -37.93 39.81
CA GLY A 231 -7.18 -37.52 38.77
C GLY A 231 -7.25 -36.08 38.31
N ILE A 232 -7.87 -35.16 39.08
CA ILE A 232 -7.95 -33.75 38.73
C ILE A 232 -6.60 -33.07 39.03
N TYR A 233 -6.03 -32.41 38.03
CA TYR A 233 -4.81 -31.61 38.17
C TYR A 233 -5.08 -30.30 38.91
N VAL A 234 -4.30 -30.03 39.96
CA VAL A 234 -4.34 -28.79 40.71
C VAL A 234 -3.05 -28.00 40.41
N PRO A 235 -3.12 -26.86 39.71
CA PRO A 235 -1.94 -26.07 39.44
C PRO A 235 -1.23 -25.63 40.72
N GLY A 236 0.10 -25.87 40.79
CA GLY A 236 0.92 -25.49 41.95
C GLY A 236 0.99 -26.53 43.06
N ASP A 237 0.37 -27.68 42.93
CA ASP A 237 0.58 -28.80 43.83
C ASP A 237 2.04 -29.32 43.73
N PRO A 238 2.84 -29.24 44.82
CA PRO A 238 4.22 -29.68 44.80
C PRO A 238 4.33 -31.20 44.76
N HIS A 239 3.22 -31.96 44.96
CA HIS A 239 3.20 -33.40 44.98
C HIS A 239 2.69 -33.96 43.65
N ASN A 240 3.51 -34.70 42.95
CA ASN A 240 3.12 -35.38 41.71
C ASN A 240 2.34 -36.67 42.03
N HIS A 241 1.07 -36.52 42.46
CA HIS A 241 0.20 -37.64 42.84
C HIS A 241 -0.58 -38.23 41.65
N ILE A 242 -0.53 -37.58 40.49
CA ILE A 242 -1.22 -38.02 39.27
C ILE A 242 -0.26 -38.05 38.08
N PHE A 243 -0.48 -38.98 37.18
CA PHE A 243 0.13 -38.94 35.86
C PHE A 243 -0.66 -37.95 34.99
N TYR A 244 -0.07 -36.81 34.75
CA TYR A 244 -0.71 -35.71 34.04
C TYR A 244 0.21 -35.18 32.92
N PRO A 245 -0.12 -35.48 31.67
CA PRO A 245 0.56 -34.85 30.53
C PRO A 245 0.17 -33.39 30.40
N THR A 246 1.16 -32.51 30.31
CA THR A 246 0.92 -31.10 30.07
C THR A 246 1.06 -30.79 28.59
N VAL A 247 0.11 -30.03 28.08
CA VAL A 247 0.15 -29.48 26.70
C VAL A 247 0.54 -28.04 26.80
N ALA A 248 1.71 -27.68 26.25
CA ALA A 248 2.15 -26.31 26.18
C ALA A 248 1.51 -25.62 24.97
N ALA A 249 0.84 -24.49 25.23
CA ALA A 249 0.28 -23.51 24.31
C ALA A 249 -0.45 -24.06 23.06
N GLY A 250 -1.75 -23.94 23.08
CA GLY A 250 -2.64 -24.14 21.94
C GLY A 250 -3.99 -24.68 22.41
N ASP A 251 -5.05 -24.16 21.85
CA ASP A 251 -6.39 -24.66 22.10
C ASP A 251 -6.51 -26.08 21.53
N LEU A 252 -6.86 -27.04 22.39
CA LEU A 252 -7.13 -28.40 22.00
C LEU A 252 -8.57 -28.57 21.52
N GLU A 253 -8.74 -29.14 20.34
CA GLU A 253 -10.04 -29.53 19.80
C GLU A 253 -10.40 -30.97 20.25
N ILE A 254 -9.40 -31.85 20.30
CA ILE A 254 -9.55 -33.24 20.72
C ILE A 254 -8.41 -33.57 21.68
N TYR A 255 -8.75 -34.22 22.79
CA TYR A 255 -7.82 -34.82 23.72
C TYR A 255 -8.31 -36.20 24.10
N GLU A 256 -7.41 -37.20 24.10
CA GLU A 256 -7.68 -38.55 24.55
C GLU A 256 -6.41 -39.12 25.17
N LEU A 257 -6.44 -39.38 26.48
CA LEU A 257 -5.39 -40.03 27.24
C LEU A 257 -5.86 -41.41 27.61
N GLN A 258 -5.07 -42.44 27.30
CA GLN A 258 -5.31 -43.84 27.66
C GLN A 258 -4.08 -44.43 28.37
N ILE A 259 -4.31 -45.19 29.45
CA ILE A 259 -3.28 -45.90 30.19
C ILE A 259 -3.57 -47.40 30.16
N PHE A 260 -2.56 -48.18 29.83
CA PHE A 260 -2.63 -49.64 29.72
C PHE A 260 -1.63 -50.27 30.64
N ASN A 261 -1.96 -51.48 31.15
CA ASN A 261 -0.97 -52.33 31.78
C ASN A 261 -0.07 -53.00 30.71
N ARG A 262 0.97 -53.73 31.17
CA ARG A 262 1.90 -54.44 30.28
C ARG A 262 1.25 -55.52 29.40
N TRP A 263 0.03 -55.94 29.73
CA TRP A 263 -0.74 -56.94 28.99
C TRP A 263 -1.69 -56.31 27.98
N GLY A 264 -1.68 -54.98 27.85
CA GLY A 264 -2.53 -54.23 26.93
C GLY A 264 -3.96 -53.97 27.42
N ASN A 265 -4.26 -54.28 28.71
CA ASN A 265 -5.59 -53.95 29.25
C ASN A 265 -5.67 -52.46 29.58
N LEU A 266 -6.74 -51.82 29.15
CA LEU A 266 -7.03 -50.41 29.44
C LEU A 266 -7.37 -50.27 30.93
N LEU A 267 -6.67 -49.38 31.63
CA LEU A 267 -6.88 -49.07 33.04
C LEU A 267 -7.52 -47.75 33.27
N PHE A 268 -7.22 -46.77 32.40
CA PHE A 268 -7.71 -45.42 32.53
C PHE A 268 -7.90 -44.79 31.13
N GLU A 269 -8.97 -44.01 31.00
CA GLU A 269 -9.22 -43.19 29.82
C GLU A 269 -9.77 -41.82 30.27
N SER A 270 -9.28 -40.73 29.66
CA SER A 270 -9.82 -39.40 29.84
C SER A 270 -9.85 -38.68 28.51
N ARG A 271 -10.92 -37.86 28.29
CA ARG A 271 -11.05 -36.90 27.19
C ARG A 271 -11.01 -35.46 27.69
N GLU A 272 -10.80 -35.30 28.99
CA GLU A 272 -10.67 -34.01 29.66
C GLU A 272 -9.17 -33.73 29.83
N PRO A 273 -8.65 -32.60 29.21
CA PRO A 273 -7.23 -32.27 29.30
C PRO A 273 -6.72 -32.08 30.73
N GLU A 274 -7.61 -31.72 31.67
CA GLU A 274 -7.28 -31.47 33.08
C GLU A 274 -7.32 -32.70 33.96
N ARG A 275 -7.67 -33.85 33.36
CA ARG A 275 -7.82 -35.10 34.12
C ARG A 275 -6.75 -36.14 33.73
N GLY A 276 -5.85 -36.40 34.67
CA GLY A 276 -4.80 -37.41 34.59
C GLY A 276 -5.17 -38.70 35.32
N TRP A 277 -4.26 -39.69 35.29
CA TRP A 277 -4.41 -40.97 35.99
C TRP A 277 -3.83 -40.87 37.39
N ASP A 278 -4.64 -41.19 38.41
CA ASP A 278 -4.26 -41.18 39.83
C ASP A 278 -3.62 -42.49 40.33
N GLY A 279 -3.37 -43.43 39.44
CA GLY A 279 -2.74 -44.72 39.80
C GLY A 279 -3.72 -45.75 40.30
N TYR A 280 -5.04 -45.51 40.28
CA TYR A 280 -6.06 -46.44 40.71
C TYR A 280 -6.80 -47.08 39.53
N TYR A 281 -7.25 -48.34 39.74
CA TYR A 281 -8.13 -49.05 38.83
C TYR A 281 -9.17 -49.82 39.64
N ASN A 282 -10.46 -49.60 39.41
CA ASN A 282 -11.57 -50.17 40.19
C ASN A 282 -11.38 -49.94 41.71
N ASP A 283 -11.07 -48.72 42.12
CA ASP A 283 -10.83 -48.27 43.50
C ASP A 283 -9.65 -48.98 44.22
N LYS A 284 -8.82 -49.64 43.47
CA LYS A 284 -7.61 -50.31 44.00
C LYS A 284 -6.36 -49.67 43.43
N LEU A 285 -5.41 -49.36 44.33
CA LEU A 285 -4.10 -48.87 43.92
C LEU A 285 -3.38 -49.91 43.06
N CYS A 286 -2.98 -49.52 41.88
CA CYS A 286 -2.24 -50.35 40.94
C CYS A 286 -0.85 -50.72 41.50
N PRO A 287 -0.31 -51.88 41.15
CA PRO A 287 1.05 -52.29 41.53
C PRO A 287 2.11 -51.27 41.06
N GLN A 288 3.24 -51.19 41.81
CA GLN A 288 4.43 -50.51 41.30
C GLN A 288 4.93 -51.26 40.06
N ASP A 289 4.84 -50.63 38.91
CA ASP A 289 5.19 -51.21 37.61
C ASP A 289 5.35 -50.11 36.54
N VAL A 290 5.71 -50.51 35.35
CA VAL A 290 5.72 -49.67 34.16
C VAL A 290 4.41 -49.85 33.40
N TYR A 291 3.75 -48.76 33.10
CA TYR A 291 2.49 -48.69 32.37
C TYR A 291 2.70 -47.98 31.04
N VAL A 292 1.92 -48.36 30.04
CA VAL A 292 1.98 -47.78 28.73
C VAL A 292 0.90 -46.68 28.61
N TRP A 293 1.27 -45.52 28.14
CA TRP A 293 0.31 -44.46 27.83
C TRP A 293 0.20 -44.26 26.34
N ARG A 294 -0.99 -43.82 25.91
CA ARG A 294 -1.27 -43.31 24.57
C ARG A 294 -2.02 -42.03 24.71
N ILE A 295 -1.55 -40.98 23.98
CA ILE A 295 -2.23 -39.68 23.88
C ILE A 295 -2.52 -39.40 22.43
N LYS A 296 -3.75 -39.00 22.18
CA LYS A 296 -4.19 -38.43 20.93
C LYS A 296 -4.69 -36.99 21.18
N CYS A 297 -4.04 -36.03 20.53
CA CYS A 297 -4.42 -34.62 20.60
C CYS A 297 -4.63 -34.08 19.19
N ARG A 298 -5.65 -33.24 19.02
CA ARG A 298 -5.83 -32.41 17.84
C ARG A 298 -5.98 -30.97 18.29
N PHE A 299 -5.20 -30.11 17.68
CA PHE A 299 -5.23 -28.67 17.95
C PHE A 299 -6.17 -27.95 17.00
N VAL A 300 -6.64 -26.75 17.37
CA VAL A 300 -7.56 -25.92 16.56
C VAL A 300 -6.98 -25.60 15.18
N ASN A 301 -5.64 -25.60 15.06
CA ASN A 301 -4.93 -25.42 13.79
C ASN A 301 -4.93 -26.68 12.89
N GLY A 302 -5.63 -27.76 13.30
CA GLY A 302 -5.75 -29.01 12.56
C GLY A 302 -4.59 -30.00 12.72
N ILE A 303 -3.54 -29.66 13.50
CA ILE A 303 -2.43 -30.58 13.77
C ILE A 303 -2.90 -31.69 14.69
N GLU A 304 -2.72 -32.93 14.26
CA GLU A 304 -3.00 -34.14 15.07
C GLU A 304 -1.69 -34.76 15.52
N ILE A 305 -1.59 -35.04 16.84
CA ILE A 305 -0.45 -35.72 17.49
C ILE A 305 -0.97 -36.99 18.11
N VAL A 306 -0.33 -38.12 17.78
CA VAL A 306 -0.53 -39.38 18.46
C VAL A 306 0.83 -39.82 18.99
N LYS A 307 0.96 -39.89 20.32
CA LYS A 307 2.19 -40.36 20.99
C LYS A 307 1.87 -41.52 21.93
N THR A 308 2.84 -42.39 22.06
CA THR A 308 2.84 -43.49 23.03
C THR A 308 4.16 -43.49 23.79
N GLY A 309 4.15 -43.95 25.02
CA GLY A 309 5.35 -44.06 25.83
C GLY A 309 5.04 -44.81 27.13
N ASP A 310 6.02 -44.81 28.02
CA ASP A 310 5.96 -45.50 29.29
C ASP A 310 5.90 -44.52 30.46
N VAL A 311 5.21 -44.93 31.53
CA VAL A 311 5.21 -44.20 32.80
C VAL A 311 5.44 -45.21 33.93
N THR A 312 6.34 -44.87 34.84
CA THR A 312 6.61 -45.69 36.04
C THR A 312 5.76 -45.20 37.20
N LEU A 313 4.90 -46.09 37.74
CA LEU A 313 4.21 -45.85 38.98
C LEU A 313 5.15 -46.22 40.15
N LEU A 314 5.49 -45.25 40.97
CA LEU A 314 6.34 -45.40 42.18
C LEU A 314 5.48 -45.57 43.43
N ARG A 315 6.05 -46.20 44.50
CA ARG A 315 5.35 -46.37 45.79
C ARG A 315 6.10 -45.75 46.94
#